data_784aadc26d0bc5b3d34ebc97954a6f1f
#
_entry.id   784aadc26d0bc5b3d34ebc97954a6f1f
#
_cell.length_a   1.000
_cell.length_b   1.000
_cell.length_c   1.000
_cell.angle_alpha   90.00
_cell.angle_beta   90.00
_cell.angle_gamma   90.00
#
_symmetry.space_group_name_H-M   'P 1'
#
loop_
_entity.id
_entity.type
_entity.pdbx_description
1 polymer ?
#
loop_
_entity_poly.entity_id
_entity_poly.type
_entity_poly.pdbx_seq_one_letter_code
_entity_poly.pdbx_strand_id
1 'polypeptide(L)'
;MKPLVVMIKPASGQCNMKCDYCFYGDEMEHRDQASFGFMTEETLKAVIRKTMLRAEGGIYYVFQGGEPTLRGLPFFHRVMELQRQYNKKGVMVYNSIQTNGYLLDDAWCHFFAENRFLVGISLDGVKRTHDACRHGKEGRPSFDRILGAIRLLEKCGAEYNILTVVTKQVAESIGEIYTFYKKQGFRFQQYIACMDPIAGQKNDYSLTPAIYG
;
A
#
# COMPACT_ATOMS: atom_id res chain seq x y z
N MET A 1 10.24 -12.73 -22.84
CA MET A 1 9.89 -11.28 -22.90
C MET A 1 9.78 -10.74 -21.48
N LYS A 2 10.23 -9.49 -21.25
CA LYS A 2 10.15 -8.89 -19.90
C LYS A 2 8.70 -8.47 -19.62
N PRO A 3 8.16 -8.74 -18.41
CA PRO A 3 6.84 -8.31 -18.04
C PRO A 3 6.77 -6.78 -17.95
N LEU A 4 5.59 -6.21 -18.22
CA LEU A 4 5.33 -4.78 -18.05
C LEU A 4 4.83 -4.54 -16.63
N VAL A 5 5.45 -3.60 -15.90
CA VAL A 5 4.99 -3.16 -14.57
C VAL A 5 4.42 -1.76 -14.69
N VAL A 6 3.20 -1.57 -14.21
CA VAL A 6 2.46 -0.31 -14.27
C VAL A 6 2.04 0.10 -12.87
N MET A 7 2.68 1.13 -12.32
CA MET A 7 2.27 1.71 -11.06
C MET A 7 1.16 2.75 -11.29
N ILE A 8 0.04 2.60 -10.59
CA ILE A 8 -1.13 3.49 -10.66
C ILE A 8 -1.34 4.12 -9.29
N LYS A 9 -1.39 5.46 -9.25
CA LYS A 9 -1.67 6.25 -8.04
C LYS A 9 -3.09 6.83 -8.12
N PRO A 10 -4.14 6.06 -7.80
CA PRO A 10 -5.52 6.45 -8.09
C PRO A 10 -6.04 7.59 -7.21
N ALA A 11 -5.42 7.81 -6.06
CA ALA A 11 -5.75 8.87 -5.12
C ALA A 11 -4.67 9.98 -5.04
N SER A 12 -3.69 9.99 -5.98
CA SER A 12 -2.52 10.87 -5.89
C SER A 12 -1.79 10.70 -4.55
N GLY A 13 -1.57 11.78 -3.79
CA GLY A 13 -1.04 11.74 -2.43
C GLY A 13 -2.10 11.72 -1.32
N GLN A 14 -3.40 11.73 -1.66
CA GLN A 14 -4.47 11.79 -0.66
C GLN A 14 -4.53 10.52 0.19
N CYS A 15 -4.65 10.69 1.50
CA CYS A 15 -4.72 9.61 2.48
C CYS A 15 -5.75 9.92 3.58
N ASN A 16 -6.30 8.88 4.19
CA ASN A 16 -7.18 8.95 5.36
C ASN A 16 -6.41 8.80 6.68
N MET A 17 -5.10 8.61 6.62
CA MET A 17 -4.18 8.59 7.75
C MET A 17 -3.16 9.72 7.65
N LYS A 18 -2.49 10.02 8.77
CA LYS A 18 -1.39 10.97 8.85
C LYS A 18 -0.22 10.28 9.57
N CYS A 19 0.64 9.61 8.80
CA CYS A 19 1.86 8.99 9.34
C CYS A 19 2.98 10.04 9.36
N ASP A 20 3.73 10.13 10.46
CA ASP A 20 4.76 11.17 10.67
C ASP A 20 5.90 11.11 9.65
N TYR A 21 6.25 9.91 9.20
CA TYR A 21 7.31 9.67 8.22
C TYR A 21 6.79 9.59 6.78
N CYS A 22 5.54 9.98 6.50
CA CYS A 22 4.92 9.75 5.20
C CYS A 22 5.58 10.60 4.11
N PHE A 23 6.41 9.97 3.27
CA PHE A 23 7.08 10.68 2.20
C PHE A 23 6.11 11.25 1.15
N TYR A 24 4.92 10.66 0.97
CA TYR A 24 3.89 11.26 0.11
C TYR A 24 3.33 12.55 0.68
N GLY A 25 3.19 12.66 2.02
CA GLY A 25 2.81 13.89 2.69
C GLY A 25 3.89 14.96 2.51
N ASP A 26 5.12 14.60 2.78
CA ASP A 26 6.29 15.46 2.62
C ASP A 26 6.45 15.93 1.15
N GLU A 27 6.32 15.03 0.16
CA GLU A 27 6.32 15.41 -1.26
C GLU A 27 5.19 16.40 -1.61
N MET A 28 3.98 16.22 -1.05
CA MET A 28 2.86 17.12 -1.32
C MET A 28 3.10 18.54 -0.79
N GLU A 29 3.81 18.67 0.31
CA GLU A 29 4.18 19.96 0.90
C GLU A 29 5.26 20.70 0.08
N HIS A 30 6.07 19.96 -0.70
CA HIS A 30 7.20 20.50 -1.48
C HIS A 30 6.97 20.57 -2.99
N ARG A 31 5.80 20.22 -3.50
CA ARG A 31 5.45 20.29 -4.92
C ARG A 31 4.63 21.56 -5.24
N ASP A 32 4.83 22.09 -6.45
CA ASP A 32 3.97 23.18 -6.99
C ASP A 32 2.49 22.80 -6.99
N GLN A 33 2.18 21.52 -7.30
CA GLN A 33 0.84 20.97 -7.19
C GLN A 33 0.82 19.81 -6.21
N ALA A 34 0.31 20.04 -5.01
CA ALA A 34 0.29 19.07 -3.92
C ALA A 34 -0.47 17.78 -4.29
N SER A 35 -1.60 17.87 -4.99
CA SER A 35 -2.40 16.71 -5.38
C SER A 35 -3.07 16.92 -6.73
N PHE A 36 -3.11 15.87 -7.56
CA PHE A 36 -3.89 15.84 -8.81
C PHE A 36 -5.33 15.32 -8.57
N GLY A 37 -5.73 15.14 -7.33
CA GLY A 37 -7.03 14.60 -6.99
C GLY A 37 -7.16 13.11 -7.29
N PHE A 38 -8.39 12.65 -7.43
CA PHE A 38 -8.70 11.28 -7.79
C PHE A 38 -8.59 11.05 -9.30
N MET A 39 -8.00 9.90 -9.68
CA MET A 39 -7.93 9.48 -11.09
C MET A 39 -9.34 9.38 -11.70
N THR A 40 -9.55 9.98 -12.87
CA THR A 40 -10.83 9.87 -13.59
C THR A 40 -10.96 8.52 -14.27
N GLU A 41 -12.20 8.15 -14.65
CA GLU A 41 -12.46 6.92 -15.40
C GLU A 41 -11.81 6.95 -16.79
N GLU A 42 -11.80 8.10 -17.45
CA GLU A 42 -11.16 8.30 -18.76
C GLU A 42 -9.66 8.05 -18.68
N THR A 43 -9.01 8.56 -17.64
CA THR A 43 -7.58 8.35 -17.39
C THR A 43 -7.30 6.87 -17.12
N LEU A 44 -8.07 6.22 -16.24
CA LEU A 44 -7.95 4.79 -15.96
C LEU A 44 -8.08 3.96 -17.24
N LYS A 45 -9.13 4.20 -18.03
CA LYS A 45 -9.38 3.54 -19.31
C LYS A 45 -8.21 3.74 -20.29
N ALA A 46 -7.69 4.95 -20.40
CA ALA A 46 -6.56 5.25 -21.27
C ALA A 46 -5.29 4.50 -20.83
N VAL A 47 -5.00 4.46 -19.53
CA VAL A 47 -3.86 3.73 -18.95
C VAL A 47 -3.98 2.25 -19.26
N ILE A 48 -5.08 1.60 -18.87
CA ILE A 48 -5.27 0.16 -19.06
C ILE A 48 -5.22 -0.22 -20.54
N ARG A 49 -5.93 0.54 -21.41
CA ARG A 49 -5.92 0.28 -22.85
C ARG A 49 -4.52 0.36 -23.45
N LYS A 50 -3.77 1.43 -23.15
CA LYS A 50 -2.43 1.65 -23.72
C LYS A 50 -1.41 0.63 -23.24
N THR A 51 -1.49 0.23 -21.97
CA THR A 51 -0.55 -0.73 -21.38
C THR A 51 -0.86 -2.16 -21.83
N MET A 52 -2.13 -2.56 -21.91
CA MET A 52 -2.55 -3.87 -22.46
C MET A 52 -2.13 -4.05 -23.94
N LEU A 53 -2.22 -2.99 -24.75
CA LEU A 53 -1.77 -3.06 -26.16
C LEU A 53 -0.25 -3.32 -26.26
N ARG A 54 0.54 -2.89 -25.30
CA ARG A 54 2.02 -3.05 -25.25
C ARG A 54 2.49 -4.30 -24.53
N ALA A 55 1.65 -4.89 -23.71
CA ALA A 55 2.02 -6.09 -22.95
C ALA A 55 2.25 -7.28 -23.91
N GLU A 56 3.32 -8.05 -23.66
CA GLU A 56 3.73 -9.18 -24.51
C GLU A 56 3.93 -10.50 -23.76
N GLY A 57 4.10 -10.52 -22.46
CA GLY A 57 4.27 -11.75 -21.68
C GLY A 57 3.36 -11.79 -20.47
N GLY A 58 3.39 -10.72 -19.72
CA GLY A 58 2.56 -10.51 -18.55
C GLY A 58 2.53 -9.04 -18.18
N ILE A 59 1.55 -8.64 -17.41
CA ILE A 59 1.43 -7.26 -16.93
C ILE A 59 1.10 -7.26 -15.44
N TYR A 60 1.82 -6.43 -14.70
CA TYR A 60 1.63 -6.20 -13.27
C TYR A 60 1.08 -4.80 -13.07
N TYR A 61 -0.13 -4.69 -12.53
CA TYR A 61 -0.68 -3.42 -12.06
C TYR A 61 -0.49 -3.31 -10.56
N VAL A 62 0.23 -2.27 -10.15
CA VAL A 62 0.53 -1.97 -8.74
C VAL A 62 -0.20 -0.70 -8.35
N PHE A 63 -1.23 -0.82 -7.52
CA PHE A 63 -1.99 0.32 -7.00
C PHE A 63 -1.34 0.82 -5.71
N GLN A 64 -0.88 2.07 -5.73
CA GLN A 64 -0.12 2.65 -4.64
C GLN A 64 -0.33 4.18 -4.58
N GLY A 65 0.34 4.86 -3.65
CA GLY A 65 0.35 6.32 -3.51
C GLY A 65 -0.83 6.84 -2.68
N GLY A 66 -0.58 7.69 -1.68
CA GLY A 66 -1.59 8.06 -0.70
C GLY A 66 -2.28 6.83 -0.14
N GLU A 67 -3.61 6.78 -0.21
CA GLU A 67 -4.38 5.57 0.10
C GLU A 67 -5.30 5.19 -1.08
N PRO A 68 -4.97 4.12 -1.83
CA PRO A 68 -5.74 3.73 -3.02
C PRO A 68 -7.20 3.39 -2.74
N THR A 69 -7.51 2.82 -1.57
CA THR A 69 -8.88 2.41 -1.20
C THR A 69 -9.85 3.59 -1.07
N LEU A 70 -9.34 4.84 -0.97
CA LEU A 70 -10.17 6.04 -1.02
C LEU A 70 -10.98 6.17 -2.33
N ARG A 71 -10.56 5.49 -3.41
CA ARG A 71 -11.33 5.46 -4.67
C ARG A 71 -12.59 4.61 -4.58
N GLY A 72 -12.73 3.81 -3.53
CA GLY A 72 -13.86 2.91 -3.33
C GLY A 72 -13.87 1.69 -4.25
N LEU A 73 -14.60 0.65 -3.86
CA LEU A 73 -14.74 -0.60 -4.61
C LEU A 73 -15.23 -0.41 -6.07
N PRO A 74 -16.18 0.50 -6.39
CA PRO A 74 -16.64 0.69 -7.77
C PRO A 74 -15.50 1.00 -8.76
N PHE A 75 -14.49 1.76 -8.32
CA PHE A 75 -13.31 2.01 -9.15
C PHE A 75 -12.53 0.72 -9.45
N PHE A 76 -12.34 -0.13 -8.47
CA PHE A 76 -11.60 -1.39 -8.65
C PHE A 76 -12.39 -2.42 -9.44
N HIS A 77 -13.70 -2.48 -9.31
CA HIS A 77 -14.56 -3.25 -10.23
C HIS A 77 -14.36 -2.77 -11.68
N ARG A 78 -14.31 -1.46 -11.88
CA ARG A 78 -14.06 -0.89 -13.20
C ARG A 78 -12.66 -1.23 -13.74
N VAL A 79 -11.65 -1.29 -12.89
CA VAL A 79 -10.31 -1.80 -13.26
C VAL A 79 -10.42 -3.21 -13.84
N MET A 80 -11.11 -4.13 -13.15
CA MET A 80 -11.26 -5.51 -13.60
C MET A 80 -12.03 -5.63 -14.93
N GLU A 81 -13.07 -4.83 -15.11
CA GLU A 81 -13.81 -4.76 -16.38
C GLU A 81 -12.93 -4.30 -17.52
N LEU A 82 -12.20 -3.20 -17.35
CA LEU A 82 -11.30 -2.64 -18.37
C LEU A 82 -10.16 -3.60 -18.71
N GLN A 83 -9.58 -4.28 -17.71
CA GLN A 83 -8.56 -5.30 -17.94
C GLN A 83 -9.11 -6.44 -18.81
N ARG A 84 -10.29 -6.97 -18.49
CA ARG A 84 -10.97 -8.00 -19.32
C ARG A 84 -11.27 -7.49 -20.73
N GLN A 85 -11.78 -6.26 -20.84
CA GLN A 85 -12.16 -5.65 -22.12
C GLN A 85 -10.96 -5.48 -23.07
N TYR A 86 -9.80 -5.04 -22.54
CA TYR A 86 -8.62 -4.70 -23.36
C TYR A 86 -7.58 -5.79 -23.46
N ASN A 87 -7.66 -6.87 -22.70
CA ASN A 87 -6.75 -8.02 -22.78
C ASN A 87 -7.05 -8.93 -23.98
N LYS A 88 -6.94 -8.39 -25.19
CA LYS A 88 -7.22 -9.14 -26.42
C LYS A 88 -6.15 -10.18 -26.76
N LYS A 89 -4.95 -10.04 -26.18
CA LYS A 89 -3.83 -10.97 -26.40
C LYS A 89 -3.81 -12.13 -25.38
N GLY A 90 -4.70 -12.14 -24.39
CA GLY A 90 -4.72 -13.16 -23.34
C GLY A 90 -3.46 -13.18 -22.47
N VAL A 91 -2.81 -12.01 -22.26
CA VAL A 91 -1.63 -11.93 -21.39
C VAL A 91 -2.01 -12.17 -19.94
N MET A 92 -1.09 -12.71 -19.14
CA MET A 92 -1.29 -12.87 -17.71
C MET A 92 -1.31 -11.49 -17.02
N VAL A 93 -2.35 -11.25 -16.21
CA VAL A 93 -2.53 -9.99 -15.49
C VAL A 93 -2.43 -10.26 -14.00
N TYR A 94 -1.55 -9.53 -13.34
CA TYR A 94 -1.36 -9.57 -11.90
C TYR A 94 -1.71 -8.22 -11.31
N ASN A 95 -2.48 -8.22 -10.24
CA ASN A 95 -2.89 -7.01 -9.54
C ASN A 95 -2.34 -7.04 -8.12
N SER A 96 -1.77 -5.94 -7.67
CA SER A 96 -1.39 -5.73 -6.27
C SER A 96 -1.81 -4.35 -5.81
N ILE A 97 -2.09 -4.24 -4.53
CA ILE A 97 -2.43 -2.97 -3.88
C ILE A 97 -1.60 -2.80 -2.62
N GLN A 98 -1.01 -1.61 -2.44
CA GLN A 98 -0.40 -1.23 -1.17
C GLN A 98 -1.38 -0.32 -0.44
N THR A 99 -1.83 -0.73 0.73
CA THR A 99 -2.84 -0.03 1.52
C THR A 99 -2.44 0.07 2.98
N ASN A 100 -2.93 1.12 3.64
CA ASN A 100 -2.84 1.23 5.09
C ASN A 100 -3.85 0.32 5.83
N GLY A 101 -4.78 -0.30 5.12
CA GLY A 101 -5.76 -1.23 5.68
C GLY A 101 -6.91 -0.60 6.46
N TYR A 102 -6.92 0.71 6.66
CA TYR A 102 -7.87 1.39 7.57
C TYR A 102 -9.33 1.29 7.10
N LEU A 103 -9.57 1.23 5.78
CA LEU A 103 -10.91 1.13 5.19
C LEU A 103 -11.33 -0.30 4.84
N LEU A 104 -10.46 -1.29 5.05
CA LEU A 104 -10.80 -2.66 4.67
C LEU A 104 -11.94 -3.21 5.55
N ASP A 105 -12.94 -3.74 4.88
CA ASP A 105 -14.08 -4.46 5.42
C ASP A 105 -14.27 -5.79 4.69
N ASP A 106 -15.32 -6.55 5.02
CA ASP A 106 -15.61 -7.83 4.38
C ASP A 106 -15.77 -7.69 2.85
N ALA A 107 -16.38 -6.59 2.35
CA ALA A 107 -16.57 -6.37 0.92
C ALA A 107 -15.24 -6.20 0.18
N TRP A 108 -14.32 -5.44 0.74
CA TRP A 108 -12.96 -5.29 0.21
C TRP A 108 -12.19 -6.62 0.22
N CYS A 109 -12.26 -7.35 1.32
CA CYS A 109 -11.51 -8.60 1.46
C CYS A 109 -12.02 -9.69 0.50
N HIS A 110 -13.33 -9.81 0.30
CA HIS A 110 -13.91 -10.69 -0.72
C HIS A 110 -13.50 -10.27 -2.14
N PHE A 111 -13.58 -8.97 -2.45
CA PHE A 111 -13.13 -8.47 -3.75
C PHE A 111 -11.66 -8.85 -4.05
N PHE A 112 -10.76 -8.69 -3.08
CA PHE A 112 -9.36 -9.05 -3.26
C PHE A 112 -9.14 -10.54 -3.45
N ALA A 113 -9.82 -11.37 -2.67
CA ALA A 113 -9.75 -12.83 -2.80
C ALA A 113 -10.27 -13.30 -4.18
N GLU A 114 -11.46 -12.86 -4.58
CA GLU A 114 -12.10 -13.25 -5.86
C GLU A 114 -11.27 -12.81 -7.08
N ASN A 115 -10.66 -11.64 -7.02
CA ASN A 115 -9.87 -11.09 -8.12
C ASN A 115 -8.36 -11.33 -7.98
N ARG A 116 -7.93 -12.16 -7.02
CA ARG A 116 -6.53 -12.57 -6.79
C ARG A 116 -5.58 -11.39 -6.69
N PHE A 117 -5.96 -10.36 -5.92
CA PHE A 117 -5.05 -9.28 -5.59
C PHE A 117 -4.04 -9.73 -4.55
N LEU A 118 -2.78 -9.35 -4.74
CA LEU A 118 -1.81 -9.36 -3.65
C LEU A 118 -1.95 -8.06 -2.86
N VAL A 119 -2.32 -8.16 -1.59
CA VAL A 119 -2.53 -7.01 -0.72
C VAL A 119 -1.30 -6.77 0.15
N GLY A 120 -0.53 -5.71 -0.15
CA GLY A 120 0.49 -5.20 0.75
C GLY A 120 -0.18 -4.37 1.84
N ILE A 121 -0.08 -4.83 3.10
CA ILE A 121 -0.69 -4.11 4.22
C ILE A 121 0.38 -3.48 5.11
N SER A 122 0.22 -2.21 5.40
CA SER A 122 1.19 -1.47 6.19
C SER A 122 1.02 -1.72 7.69
N LEU A 123 2.01 -2.37 8.31
CA LEU A 123 2.04 -2.61 9.75
C LEU A 123 3.48 -2.46 10.26
N ASP A 124 3.72 -1.55 11.21
CA ASP A 124 5.05 -1.24 11.71
C ASP A 124 5.32 -1.91 13.07
N GLY A 125 5.23 -3.23 13.07
CA GLY A 125 5.58 -4.04 14.21
C GLY A 125 4.46 -4.23 15.23
N VAL A 126 4.79 -4.05 16.50
CA VAL A 126 3.84 -4.13 17.63
C VAL A 126 3.09 -2.83 17.82
N LYS A 127 2.04 -2.84 18.64
CA LYS A 127 1.17 -1.66 18.88
C LYS A 127 1.97 -0.40 19.22
N ARG A 128 2.96 -0.52 20.10
CA ARG A 128 3.79 0.59 20.55
C ARG A 128 4.57 1.24 19.38
N THR A 129 5.22 0.44 18.54
CA THR A 129 5.99 0.95 17.41
C THR A 129 5.12 1.45 16.27
N HIS A 130 3.99 0.79 16.02
CA HIS A 130 3.03 1.17 14.99
C HIS A 130 2.35 2.51 15.33
N ASP A 131 1.72 2.60 16.50
CA ASP A 131 0.97 3.79 16.93
C ASP A 131 1.89 4.98 17.28
N ALA A 132 3.21 4.79 17.33
CA ALA A 132 4.16 5.90 17.50
C ALA A 132 4.21 6.84 16.29
N CYS A 133 4.05 6.31 15.07
CA CYS A 133 4.18 7.10 13.83
C CYS A 133 2.98 6.97 12.89
N ARG A 134 2.14 5.92 13.03
CA ARG A 134 1.00 5.69 12.13
C ARG A 134 -0.31 6.03 12.82
N HIS A 135 -0.84 7.19 12.47
CA HIS A 135 -2.07 7.69 13.08
C HIS A 135 -3.21 7.77 12.07
N GLY A 136 -4.42 7.45 12.52
CA GLY A 136 -5.64 7.89 11.87
C GLY A 136 -5.74 9.42 11.91
N LYS A 137 -6.74 9.98 11.24
CA LYS A 137 -7.05 11.41 11.39
C LYS A 137 -7.26 11.75 12.88
N GLU A 138 -6.88 12.96 13.27
CA GLU A 138 -6.96 13.45 14.65
C GLU A 138 -6.04 12.71 15.65
N GLY A 139 -4.96 12.07 15.16
CA GLY A 139 -4.00 11.36 16.00
C GLY A 139 -4.50 10.06 16.61
N ARG A 140 -5.59 9.49 16.11
CA ARG A 140 -6.14 8.23 16.67
C ARG A 140 -5.23 7.05 16.40
N PRO A 141 -4.96 6.18 17.39
CA PRO A 141 -4.23 4.93 17.19
C PRO A 141 -4.87 4.08 16.10
N SER A 142 -4.05 3.39 15.30
CA SER A 142 -4.54 2.62 14.16
C SER A 142 -4.24 1.12 14.22
N PHE A 143 -3.34 0.69 15.11
CA PHE A 143 -2.86 -0.69 15.19
C PHE A 143 -3.98 -1.73 15.26
N ASP A 144 -4.91 -1.58 16.21
CA ASP A 144 -5.97 -2.58 16.41
C ASP A 144 -6.91 -2.67 15.20
N ARG A 145 -7.16 -1.53 14.54
CA ARG A 145 -7.95 -1.47 13.30
C ARG A 145 -7.25 -2.22 12.16
N ILE A 146 -5.95 -2.00 11.99
CA ILE A 146 -5.17 -2.67 10.92
C ILE A 146 -5.03 -4.16 11.20
N LEU A 147 -4.80 -4.55 12.45
CA LEU A 147 -4.76 -5.96 12.82
C LEU A 147 -6.10 -6.66 12.55
N GLY A 148 -7.22 -5.98 12.82
CA GLY A 148 -8.56 -6.44 12.45
C GLY A 148 -8.73 -6.63 10.94
N ALA A 149 -8.23 -5.70 10.12
CA ALA A 149 -8.25 -5.81 8.67
C ALA A 149 -7.45 -7.01 8.15
N ILE A 150 -6.29 -7.29 8.75
CA ILE A 150 -5.49 -8.49 8.42
C ILE A 150 -6.28 -9.77 8.71
N ARG A 151 -7.00 -9.83 9.85
CA ARG A 151 -7.86 -10.99 10.18
C ARG A 151 -8.99 -11.19 9.16
N LEU A 152 -9.56 -10.10 8.64
CA LEU A 152 -10.56 -10.18 7.58
C LEU A 152 -9.96 -10.71 6.27
N LEU A 153 -8.76 -10.27 5.87
CA LEU A 153 -8.06 -10.81 4.71
C LEU A 153 -7.82 -12.31 4.84
N GLU A 154 -7.35 -12.77 6.01
CA GLU A 154 -7.16 -14.20 6.30
C GLU A 154 -8.47 -14.99 6.21
N LYS A 155 -9.53 -14.47 6.84
CA LYS A 155 -10.87 -15.10 6.82
C LYS A 155 -11.43 -15.24 5.42
N CYS A 156 -11.21 -14.25 4.55
CA CYS A 156 -11.67 -14.27 3.16
C CYS A 156 -10.73 -15.03 2.21
N GLY A 157 -9.57 -15.47 2.67
CA GLY A 157 -8.57 -16.16 1.84
C GLY A 157 -7.87 -15.24 0.84
N ALA A 158 -7.80 -13.93 1.11
CA ALA A 158 -7.05 -13.01 0.27
C ALA A 158 -5.54 -13.13 0.53
N GLU A 159 -4.74 -13.10 -0.53
CA GLU A 159 -3.29 -13.11 -0.41
C GLU A 159 -2.79 -11.76 0.08
N TYR A 160 -1.92 -11.77 1.10
CA TYR A 160 -1.34 -10.54 1.64
C TYR A 160 0.11 -10.70 2.08
N ASN A 161 0.81 -9.59 2.13
CA ASN A 161 2.11 -9.44 2.80
C ASN A 161 2.09 -8.23 3.72
N ILE A 162 2.90 -8.30 4.77
CA ILE A 162 3.13 -7.17 5.68
C ILE A 162 4.26 -6.31 5.11
N LEU A 163 4.01 -5.00 5.04
CA LEU A 163 5.04 -4.01 4.72
C LEU A 163 5.29 -3.13 5.94
N THR A 164 6.52 -3.18 6.44
CA THR A 164 6.98 -2.45 7.62
C THR A 164 7.95 -1.36 7.21
N VAL A 165 7.65 -0.12 7.58
CA VAL A 165 8.62 0.97 7.49
C VAL A 165 9.53 0.92 8.71
N VAL A 166 10.81 0.72 8.47
CA VAL A 166 11.81 0.63 9.53
C VAL A 166 12.20 2.03 9.95
N THR A 167 11.53 2.54 10.99
CA THR A 167 11.94 3.74 11.72
C THR A 167 12.99 3.36 12.77
N LYS A 168 13.60 4.35 13.44
CA LYS A 168 14.51 4.12 14.56
C LYS A 168 13.87 3.19 15.61
N GLN A 169 12.62 3.47 16.03
CA GLN A 169 11.91 2.70 17.05
C GLN A 169 11.64 1.25 16.59
N VAL A 170 11.33 1.07 15.30
CA VAL A 170 11.15 -0.26 14.71
C VAL A 170 12.46 -1.03 14.69
N ALA A 171 13.57 -0.40 14.27
CA ALA A 171 14.89 -1.02 14.24
C ALA A 171 15.35 -1.46 15.65
N GLU A 172 15.23 -0.58 16.64
CA GLU A 172 15.57 -0.88 18.05
C GLU A 172 14.70 -2.01 18.65
N SER A 173 13.53 -2.27 18.07
CA SER A 173 12.57 -3.29 18.55
C SER A 173 12.45 -4.50 17.62
N ILE A 174 13.35 -4.66 16.64
CA ILE A 174 13.17 -5.63 15.55
C ILE A 174 13.02 -7.09 16.03
N GLY A 175 13.73 -7.48 17.10
CA GLY A 175 13.61 -8.82 17.67
C GLY A 175 12.21 -9.11 18.25
N GLU A 176 11.63 -8.13 18.96
CA GLU A 176 10.24 -8.19 19.49
C GLU A 176 9.24 -8.26 18.33
N ILE A 177 9.41 -7.39 17.33
CA ILE A 177 8.54 -7.30 16.15
C ILE A 177 8.56 -8.61 15.36
N TYR A 178 9.74 -9.15 15.08
CA TYR A 178 9.87 -10.41 14.36
C TYR A 178 9.21 -11.57 15.11
N THR A 179 9.41 -11.61 16.44
CA THR A 179 8.75 -12.60 17.30
C THR A 179 7.23 -12.46 17.27
N PHE A 180 6.72 -11.23 17.33
CA PHE A 180 5.30 -10.94 17.20
C PHE A 180 4.75 -11.40 15.85
N TYR A 181 5.40 -11.05 14.74
CA TYR A 181 4.96 -11.45 13.40
C TYR A 181 4.93 -12.97 13.23
N LYS A 182 5.93 -13.68 13.76
CA LYS A 182 5.93 -15.15 13.76
C LYS A 182 4.75 -15.73 14.53
N LYS A 183 4.45 -15.20 15.73
CA LYS A 183 3.30 -15.62 16.54
C LYS A 183 1.96 -15.35 15.85
N GLN A 184 1.87 -14.27 15.06
CA GLN A 184 0.68 -13.96 14.28
C GLN A 184 0.55 -14.80 13.00
N GLY A 185 1.59 -15.52 12.59
CA GLY A 185 1.60 -16.29 11.35
C GLY A 185 1.85 -15.45 10.10
N PHE A 186 2.35 -14.23 10.22
CA PHE A 186 2.67 -13.36 9.09
C PHE A 186 3.90 -13.87 8.35
N ARG A 187 3.67 -14.67 7.30
CA ARG A 187 4.73 -15.39 6.59
C ARG A 187 5.53 -14.52 5.62
N PHE A 188 4.87 -13.56 4.98
CA PHE A 188 5.48 -12.70 3.98
C PHE A 188 5.62 -11.30 4.57
N GLN A 189 6.87 -10.89 4.76
CA GLN A 189 7.24 -9.64 5.42
C GLN A 189 8.21 -8.88 4.52
N GLN A 190 7.98 -7.59 4.34
CA GLN A 190 8.85 -6.69 3.62
C GLN A 190 9.21 -5.53 4.53
N TYR A 191 10.50 -5.26 4.64
CA TYR A 191 11.04 -4.18 5.45
C TYR A 191 11.66 -3.13 4.55
N ILE A 192 11.23 -1.88 4.69
CA ILE A 192 11.77 -0.75 3.93
C ILE A 192 12.30 0.31 4.87
N ALA A 193 13.48 0.85 4.56
CA ALA A 193 14.06 1.90 5.37
C ALA A 193 13.17 3.15 5.35
N CYS A 194 12.96 3.75 6.52
CA CYS A 194 12.35 5.07 6.63
C CYS A 194 13.25 6.11 5.96
N MET A 195 12.67 6.96 5.13
CA MET A 195 13.39 8.07 4.51
C MET A 195 13.31 9.32 5.39
N ASP A 196 14.39 10.08 5.41
CA ASP A 196 14.38 11.41 6.01
C ASP A 196 13.53 12.37 5.15
N PRO A 197 12.96 13.43 5.74
CA PRO A 197 12.25 14.45 5.00
C PRO A 197 13.08 15.14 3.91
N ILE A 198 12.44 15.61 2.85
CA ILE A 198 13.08 16.32 1.72
C ILE A 198 13.86 17.54 2.21
N ALA A 199 13.34 18.24 3.23
CA ALA A 199 14.03 19.39 3.84
C ALA A 199 15.31 19.01 4.64
N GLY A 200 15.64 17.72 4.75
CA GLY A 200 16.90 17.25 5.31
C GLY A 200 17.03 17.32 6.83
N GLN A 201 15.98 17.65 7.57
CA GLN A 201 15.99 17.64 9.03
C GLN A 201 15.73 16.22 9.55
N LYS A 202 16.62 15.75 10.43
CA LYS A 202 16.40 14.48 11.12
C LYS A 202 15.32 14.64 12.18
N ASN A 203 14.49 13.62 12.29
CA ASN A 203 13.43 13.50 13.27
C ASN A 203 13.68 12.32 14.23
N ASP A 204 12.85 12.17 15.25
CA ASP A 204 12.97 11.09 16.23
C ASP A 204 12.82 9.69 15.61
N TYR A 205 12.21 9.58 14.42
CA TYR A 205 12.07 8.34 13.67
C TYR A 205 13.21 8.08 12.66
N SER A 206 14.11 9.05 12.44
CA SER A 206 15.20 8.95 11.46
C SER A 206 16.14 7.79 11.76
N LEU A 207 16.54 7.08 10.71
CA LEU A 207 17.52 5.99 10.80
C LEU A 207 18.96 6.52 10.72
N THR A 208 19.86 5.76 11.32
CA THR A 208 21.29 5.86 11.01
C THR A 208 21.76 4.55 10.37
N PRO A 209 22.84 4.56 9.56
CA PRO A 209 23.39 3.33 9.00
C PRO A 209 23.71 2.26 10.05
N ALA A 210 24.22 2.68 11.21
CA ALA A 210 24.55 1.77 12.32
C ALA A 210 23.33 1.08 12.97
N ILE A 211 22.16 1.71 12.89
CA ILE A 211 20.92 1.14 13.47
C ILE A 211 20.21 0.27 12.44
N TYR A 212 20.35 0.58 11.15
CA TYR A 212 19.68 -0.18 10.07
C TYR A 212 20.45 -1.46 9.69
N GLY A 213 21.76 -1.45 9.73
CA GLY A 213 22.66 -2.58 9.40
C GLY A 213 22.94 -3.46 10.59
#